data_848051a2a22d29ecc493be6e5a4d2e9f
#
_entry.id   848051a2a22d29ecc493be6e5a4d2e9f
#
_cell.length_a   1.000
_cell.length_b   1.000
_cell.length_c   1.000
_cell.angle_alpha   90.00
_cell.angle_beta   90.00
_cell.angle_gamma   90.00
#
_symmetry.space_group_name_H-M   'P 1'
#
loop_
_entity.id
_entity.type
_entity.pdbx_description
1 polymer ?
#
loop_
_entity_poly.entity_id
_entity_poly.type
_entity_poly.pdbx_seq_one_letter_code
_entity_poly.pdbx_strand_id
1 'polypeptide(L)'
;MSRDDSLSILIVDDSAFFVSLLADKLESNYGMTTTMATNAGEAMLELNRKPVDCIVSDFRMPETDGLELYEMVDEQYDIPFILLTGEGGEEIASRAIRMGIDEYLMKQAVREDEPLELLVNRIRNVVEQRRTQRKYERLVDNSPDEIGQISVTGEILAANETMATAFGVSQDELVGKQLSEFIPDDVAATRLKQSKRAITAGSAVTFQDSIGVRHFHNIAVPLSTAGEVDSVQLVTREITLQKRNEQELEQKTEKLTMINRIVRHDINNDVQLLMGWADIIKDHVDEAGMATVDRIDDTSSHIAELTAIARDFVESLEDDTEIDLEFVNLGRTIKSEVDKKRTAYEDATFVVDELPVMRVRANELLTSVFGNILSNAIRHNDSAEPEVHVDFHETESDVVVEVADNGPGVPDDRKEEIFGKGRMGPKSPGTGVGLHLVYTLVDQYGGDVWVEDNEPRGSIFVVKLPKPAN
;
A
#
# COMPACT_ATOMS: atom_id res chain seq x y z
N MET A 1 -29.60 -9.49 23.37
CA MET A 1 -29.92 -8.06 23.28
C MET A 1 -29.10 -7.39 24.36
N SER A 2 -28.08 -6.63 23.98
CA SER A 2 -27.23 -5.92 24.93
C SER A 2 -27.99 -4.68 25.46
N ARG A 3 -27.70 -4.29 26.67
CA ARG A 3 -28.33 -3.14 27.39
C ARG A 3 -28.04 -1.76 26.72
N ASP A 4 -27.40 -1.72 25.55
CA ASP A 4 -26.94 -0.50 24.89
C ASP A 4 -27.87 0.01 23.76
N ASP A 5 -29.01 -0.63 23.53
CA ASP A 5 -29.93 -0.30 22.43
C ASP A 5 -31.25 0.38 22.88
N SER A 6 -31.37 0.73 24.14
CA SER A 6 -32.56 1.44 24.69
C SER A 6 -32.51 2.92 24.30
N LEU A 7 -33.44 3.37 23.43
CA LEU A 7 -33.56 4.77 23.07
C LEU A 7 -34.00 5.62 24.28
N SER A 8 -33.37 6.78 24.45
CA SER A 8 -33.70 7.75 25.50
C SER A 8 -34.61 8.84 24.93
N ILE A 9 -35.83 8.93 25.40
CA ILE A 9 -36.87 9.82 24.89
C ILE A 9 -37.22 10.88 25.93
N LEU A 10 -37.16 12.15 25.54
CA LEU A 10 -37.69 13.25 26.36
C LEU A 10 -39.14 13.52 25.93
N ILE A 11 -40.06 13.38 26.87
CA ILE A 11 -41.48 13.62 26.68
C ILE A 11 -41.83 14.95 27.35
N VAL A 12 -42.42 15.88 26.58
CA VAL A 12 -42.78 17.23 27.04
C VAL A 12 -44.26 17.48 26.80
N ASP A 13 -45.04 17.70 27.86
CA ASP A 13 -46.46 17.93 27.78
C ASP A 13 -46.95 18.58 29.09
N ASP A 14 -47.79 19.59 29.07
CA ASP A 14 -48.28 20.28 30.25
C ASP A 14 -49.18 19.38 31.13
N SER A 15 -49.68 18.28 30.58
CA SER A 15 -50.42 17.26 31.31
C SER A 15 -49.47 16.21 31.93
N ALA A 16 -49.10 16.36 33.19
CA ALA A 16 -48.30 15.39 33.92
C ALA A 16 -48.86 13.94 33.84
N PHE A 17 -50.19 13.81 33.73
CA PHE A 17 -50.86 12.52 33.58
C PHE A 17 -50.52 11.92 32.19
N PHE A 18 -50.59 12.71 31.14
CA PHE A 18 -50.26 12.21 29.77
C PHE A 18 -48.78 11.81 29.64
N VAL A 19 -47.90 12.65 30.18
CA VAL A 19 -46.46 12.36 30.20
C VAL A 19 -46.16 11.03 30.91
N SER A 20 -46.74 10.84 32.13
CA SER A 20 -46.55 9.61 32.91
C SER A 20 -47.10 8.38 32.17
N LEU A 21 -48.31 8.48 31.59
CA LEU A 21 -48.93 7.39 30.86
C LEU A 21 -48.15 7.00 29.63
N LEU A 22 -47.64 7.97 28.85
CA LEU A 22 -46.84 7.72 27.66
C LEU A 22 -45.50 7.14 28.04
N ALA A 23 -44.86 7.64 29.11
CA ALA A 23 -43.60 7.10 29.63
C ALA A 23 -43.73 5.63 30.02
N ASP A 24 -44.72 5.30 30.85
CA ASP A 24 -44.96 3.92 31.27
C ASP A 24 -45.17 2.96 30.10
N LYS A 25 -45.94 3.38 29.09
CA LYS A 25 -46.17 2.56 27.89
C LYS A 25 -44.91 2.38 27.06
N LEU A 26 -44.09 3.42 26.85
CA LEU A 26 -42.84 3.35 26.10
C LEU A 26 -41.80 2.48 26.83
N GLU A 27 -41.70 2.59 28.14
CA GLU A 27 -40.78 1.80 28.93
C GLU A 27 -41.21 0.32 28.99
N SER A 28 -42.49 0.06 29.39
CA SER A 28 -42.95 -1.31 29.64
C SER A 28 -43.11 -2.13 28.37
N ASN A 29 -43.62 -1.55 27.28
CA ASN A 29 -43.95 -2.29 26.08
C ASN A 29 -42.85 -2.27 25.01
N TYR A 30 -42.00 -1.23 25.02
CA TYR A 30 -40.99 -1.03 23.95
C TYR A 30 -39.55 -0.92 24.45
N GLY A 31 -39.32 -0.97 25.79
CA GLY A 31 -37.99 -0.98 26.37
C GLY A 31 -37.19 0.31 26.17
N MET A 32 -37.88 1.42 25.95
CA MET A 32 -37.26 2.75 25.82
C MET A 32 -37.01 3.31 27.23
N THR A 33 -36.05 4.22 27.36
CA THR A 33 -35.82 4.98 28.60
C THR A 33 -36.47 6.33 28.43
N THR A 34 -37.26 6.79 29.43
CA THR A 34 -37.95 8.07 29.27
C THR A 34 -37.47 9.10 30.28
N THR A 35 -37.51 10.37 29.88
CA THR A 35 -37.33 11.55 30.72
C THR A 35 -38.57 12.41 30.52
N MET A 36 -39.08 12.97 31.59
CA MET A 36 -40.37 13.69 31.61
C MET A 36 -40.14 15.16 31.91
N ALA A 37 -40.82 16.03 31.18
CA ALA A 37 -40.90 17.46 31.45
C ALA A 37 -42.33 17.95 31.27
N THR A 38 -42.76 18.93 32.05
CA THR A 38 -44.11 19.49 32.00
C THR A 38 -44.16 20.88 31.31
N ASN A 39 -43.02 21.41 30.93
CA ASN A 39 -42.86 22.68 30.21
C ASN A 39 -41.52 22.77 29.52
N ALA A 40 -41.33 23.76 28.67
CA ALA A 40 -40.11 23.98 27.90
C ALA A 40 -38.89 24.23 28.80
N GLY A 41 -39.03 24.92 29.91
CA GLY A 41 -37.93 25.19 30.83
C GLY A 41 -37.38 23.91 31.49
N GLU A 42 -38.29 23.01 31.91
CA GLU A 42 -37.89 21.68 32.43
C GLU A 42 -37.22 20.83 31.33
N ALA A 43 -37.76 20.86 30.12
CA ALA A 43 -37.18 20.15 28.97
C ALA A 43 -35.72 20.56 28.73
N MET A 44 -35.43 21.86 28.65
CA MET A 44 -34.08 22.38 28.51
C MET A 44 -33.13 22.01 29.65
N LEU A 45 -33.64 21.99 30.89
CA LEU A 45 -32.86 21.53 32.05
C LEU A 45 -32.50 20.04 31.97
N GLU A 46 -33.43 19.20 31.52
CA GLU A 46 -33.16 17.76 31.35
C GLU A 46 -32.21 17.47 30.18
N LEU A 47 -32.31 18.20 29.08
CA LEU A 47 -31.37 18.11 27.95
C LEU A 47 -29.91 18.43 28.37
N ASN A 48 -29.73 19.37 29.29
CA ASN A 48 -28.42 19.69 29.84
C ASN A 48 -27.87 18.62 30.81
N ARG A 49 -28.72 17.74 31.34
CA ARG A 49 -28.36 16.74 32.35
C ARG A 49 -28.05 15.36 31.77
N LYS A 50 -28.77 14.98 30.71
CA LYS A 50 -28.72 13.64 30.14
C LYS A 50 -28.79 13.68 28.64
N PRO A 51 -28.06 12.76 27.95
CA PRO A 51 -28.22 12.59 26.50
C PRO A 51 -29.62 12.05 26.20
N VAL A 52 -30.27 12.63 25.20
CA VAL A 52 -31.59 12.27 24.70
C VAL A 52 -31.48 11.94 23.20
N ASP A 53 -32.09 10.83 22.77
CA ASP A 53 -32.09 10.40 21.39
C ASP A 53 -33.21 11.04 20.54
N CYS A 54 -34.34 11.38 21.18
CA CYS A 54 -35.48 12.00 20.50
C CYS A 54 -36.33 12.78 21.50
N ILE A 55 -36.92 13.90 21.06
CA ILE A 55 -37.88 14.70 21.82
C ILE A 55 -39.27 14.46 21.25
N VAL A 56 -40.23 14.21 22.11
CA VAL A 56 -41.66 14.12 21.77
C VAL A 56 -42.38 15.20 22.59
N SER A 57 -42.77 16.27 21.91
CA SER A 57 -43.36 17.46 22.57
C SER A 57 -44.81 17.69 22.19
N ASP A 58 -45.62 18.08 23.11
CA ASP A 58 -46.93 18.68 22.82
C ASP A 58 -46.76 20.04 22.11
N PHE A 59 -47.70 20.35 21.22
CA PHE A 59 -47.75 21.66 20.60
C PHE A 59 -48.23 22.74 21.56
N ARG A 60 -49.32 22.45 22.33
CA ARG A 60 -49.95 23.46 23.21
C ARG A 60 -49.45 23.32 24.64
N MET A 61 -48.52 24.15 25.03
CA MET A 61 -48.05 24.25 26.39
C MET A 61 -48.16 25.70 26.91
N PRO A 62 -48.34 25.94 28.18
CA PRO A 62 -48.34 27.27 28.76
C PRO A 62 -46.97 27.96 28.57
N GLU A 63 -46.99 29.27 28.35
CA GLU A 63 -45.84 30.17 28.22
C GLU A 63 -45.02 29.96 26.94
N THR A 64 -44.64 28.73 26.59
CA THR A 64 -43.83 28.40 25.40
C THR A 64 -44.45 27.22 24.71
N ASP A 65 -44.82 27.38 23.43
CA ASP A 65 -45.41 26.30 22.65
C ASP A 65 -44.34 25.31 22.13
N GLY A 66 -44.79 24.18 21.56
CA GLY A 66 -43.86 23.13 21.07
C GLY A 66 -43.03 23.58 19.88
N LEU A 67 -43.43 24.57 19.09
CA LEU A 67 -42.62 25.12 17.99
C LEU A 67 -41.53 26.05 18.52
N GLU A 68 -41.87 26.85 19.53
CA GLU A 68 -40.88 27.69 20.22
C GLU A 68 -39.85 26.85 20.98
N LEU A 69 -40.30 25.74 21.59
CA LEU A 69 -39.36 24.78 22.19
C LEU A 69 -38.43 24.17 21.11
N TYR A 70 -38.97 23.83 19.94
CA TYR A 70 -38.13 23.31 18.83
C TYR A 70 -37.06 24.32 18.42
N GLU A 71 -37.39 25.61 18.24
CA GLU A 71 -36.37 26.63 17.94
C GLU A 71 -35.26 26.70 18.98
N MET A 72 -35.62 26.66 20.29
CA MET A 72 -34.63 26.65 21.35
C MET A 72 -33.75 25.41 21.36
N VAL A 73 -34.30 24.25 20.98
CA VAL A 73 -33.56 23.00 20.89
C VAL A 73 -32.66 22.98 19.66
N ASP A 74 -33.17 23.35 18.48
CA ASP A 74 -32.47 23.32 17.20
C ASP A 74 -31.23 24.25 17.19
N GLU A 75 -31.30 25.39 17.91
CA GLU A 75 -30.12 26.28 18.07
C GLU A 75 -28.97 25.68 18.85
N GLN A 76 -29.21 24.67 19.73
CA GLN A 76 -28.19 24.16 20.66
C GLN A 76 -27.92 22.66 20.51
N TYR A 77 -28.89 21.92 20.01
CA TYR A 77 -28.86 20.46 19.98
C TYR A 77 -29.33 19.94 18.62
N ASP A 78 -28.62 18.98 18.10
CA ASP A 78 -29.03 18.26 16.89
C ASP A 78 -29.78 16.97 17.31
N ILE A 79 -31.00 17.11 17.88
CA ILE A 79 -31.82 16.00 18.39
C ILE A 79 -33.12 15.91 17.58
N PRO A 80 -33.50 14.73 17.06
CA PRO A 80 -34.79 14.54 16.40
C PRO A 80 -35.96 15.00 17.25
N PHE A 81 -36.88 15.71 16.63
CA PHE A 81 -38.04 16.34 17.29
C PHE A 81 -39.35 15.91 16.66
N ILE A 82 -40.25 15.34 17.47
CA ILE A 82 -41.59 14.93 17.08
C ILE A 82 -42.61 15.79 17.79
N LEU A 83 -43.44 16.46 17.01
CA LEU A 83 -44.52 17.33 17.54
C LEU A 83 -45.81 16.55 17.65
N LEU A 84 -46.40 16.53 18.84
CA LEU A 84 -47.75 15.99 19.08
C LEU A 84 -48.76 17.14 19.13
N THR A 85 -49.97 16.98 18.58
CA THR A 85 -51.01 17.98 18.65
C THR A 85 -52.40 17.35 18.91
N GLY A 86 -53.21 17.99 19.71
CA GLY A 86 -54.55 17.56 20.05
C GLY A 86 -55.62 17.92 19.01
N GLU A 87 -55.36 18.89 18.15
CA GLU A 87 -56.24 19.32 17.09
C GLU A 87 -55.43 19.46 15.78
N GLY A 88 -55.88 18.78 14.73
CA GLY A 88 -55.29 18.88 13.40
C GLY A 88 -55.60 20.21 12.75
N GLY A 89 -54.60 21.09 12.65
CA GLY A 89 -54.66 22.26 11.81
C GLY A 89 -53.65 22.16 10.69
N GLU A 90 -54.05 22.22 9.43
CA GLU A 90 -53.16 22.32 8.25
C GLU A 90 -52.10 23.44 8.43
N GLU A 91 -52.48 24.47 9.19
CA GLU A 91 -51.61 25.61 9.47
C GLU A 91 -50.43 25.25 10.40
N ILE A 92 -50.68 24.46 11.43
CA ILE A 92 -49.63 23.97 12.37
C ILE A 92 -48.70 23.00 11.67
N ALA A 93 -49.25 22.04 10.92
CA ALA A 93 -48.46 21.10 10.12
C ALA A 93 -47.57 21.84 9.11
N SER A 94 -48.12 22.85 8.42
CA SER A 94 -47.35 23.67 7.46
C SER A 94 -46.26 24.50 8.14
N ARG A 95 -46.46 24.96 9.38
CA ARG A 95 -45.40 25.65 10.17
C ARG A 95 -44.32 24.68 10.58
N ALA A 96 -44.67 23.52 11.16
CA ALA A 96 -43.74 22.49 11.60
C ALA A 96 -42.83 22.04 10.46
N ILE A 97 -43.38 21.79 9.26
CA ILE A 97 -42.62 21.39 8.07
C ILE A 97 -41.65 22.51 7.62
N ARG A 98 -42.10 23.77 7.60
CA ARG A 98 -41.26 24.91 7.21
C ARG A 98 -40.11 25.16 8.20
N MET A 99 -40.27 24.81 9.44
CA MET A 99 -39.28 24.96 10.49
C MET A 99 -38.28 23.78 10.51
N GLY A 100 -38.57 22.70 9.79
CA GLY A 100 -37.65 21.54 9.73
C GLY A 100 -37.87 20.49 10.82
N ILE A 101 -39.05 20.51 11.50
CA ILE A 101 -39.39 19.47 12.49
C ILE A 101 -39.45 18.11 11.78
N ASP A 102 -38.78 17.11 12.37
CA ASP A 102 -38.62 15.80 11.74
C ASP A 102 -39.92 15.04 11.54
N GLU A 103 -40.88 15.17 12.48
CA GLU A 103 -42.16 14.48 12.35
C GLU A 103 -43.29 15.21 13.11
N TYR A 104 -44.53 15.06 12.65
CA TYR A 104 -45.74 15.63 13.22
C TYR A 104 -46.81 14.55 13.35
N LEU A 105 -47.45 14.43 14.53
CA LEU A 105 -48.47 13.43 14.82
C LEU A 105 -49.63 14.00 15.63
N MET A 106 -50.85 13.46 15.42
CA MET A 106 -52.02 13.80 16.24
C MET A 106 -52.01 13.03 17.58
N LYS A 107 -52.26 13.70 18.71
CA LYS A 107 -52.39 13.07 20.03
C LYS A 107 -53.49 12.00 20.10
N GLN A 108 -54.58 12.16 19.30
CA GLN A 108 -55.63 11.14 19.20
C GLN A 108 -55.05 9.80 18.74
N ALA A 109 -54.08 9.86 17.87
CA ALA A 109 -53.33 8.69 17.41
C ALA A 109 -52.48 8.01 18.47
N VAL A 110 -52.28 8.56 19.69
CA VAL A 110 -51.46 8.02 20.78
C VAL A 110 -52.31 7.50 21.95
N ARG A 111 -53.62 7.77 21.98
CA ARG A 111 -54.51 7.37 23.07
C ARG A 111 -55.06 5.95 22.99
N GLU A 112 -55.16 5.39 21.81
CA GLU A 112 -55.60 4.02 21.53
C GLU A 112 -54.35 3.09 21.37
N ASP A 113 -54.46 1.79 21.60
CA ASP A 113 -53.27 0.92 21.62
C ASP A 113 -52.57 0.73 20.27
N GLU A 114 -53.29 0.73 19.16
CA GLU A 114 -52.73 0.69 17.79
C GLU A 114 -51.89 1.92 17.40
N PRO A 115 -52.32 3.12 17.80
CA PRO A 115 -51.56 4.33 17.49
C PRO A 115 -50.21 4.50 18.16
N LEU A 116 -49.97 3.81 19.28
CA LEU A 116 -48.65 3.89 19.96
C LEU A 116 -47.54 3.25 19.14
N GLU A 117 -47.84 2.19 18.39
CA GLU A 117 -46.88 1.58 17.44
C GLU A 117 -46.47 2.60 16.35
N LEU A 118 -47.40 3.43 15.92
CA LEU A 118 -47.07 4.47 14.94
C LEU A 118 -46.06 5.47 15.50
N LEU A 119 -46.26 5.97 16.71
CA LEU A 119 -45.30 6.89 17.36
C LEU A 119 -43.93 6.22 17.56
N VAL A 120 -43.89 4.97 18.06
CA VAL A 120 -42.67 4.22 18.27
C VAL A 120 -41.89 4.00 16.95
N ASN A 121 -42.60 3.67 15.89
CA ASN A 121 -41.99 3.50 14.57
C ASN A 121 -41.44 4.84 14.03
N ARG A 122 -42.12 5.93 14.25
CA ARG A 122 -41.65 7.29 13.87
C ARG A 122 -40.41 7.66 14.69
N ILE A 123 -40.41 7.47 16.00
CA ILE A 123 -39.24 7.70 16.86
C ILE A 123 -38.02 6.91 16.32
N ARG A 124 -38.20 5.60 16.08
CA ARG A 124 -37.11 4.77 15.58
C ARG A 124 -36.58 5.25 14.23
N ASN A 125 -37.49 5.59 13.31
CA ASN A 125 -37.11 6.04 11.97
C ASN A 125 -36.32 7.35 12.00
N VAL A 126 -36.80 8.38 12.72
CA VAL A 126 -36.09 9.67 12.77
C VAL A 126 -34.75 9.55 13.50
N VAL A 127 -34.66 8.75 14.55
CA VAL A 127 -33.40 8.51 15.26
C VAL A 127 -32.41 7.74 14.38
N GLU A 128 -32.85 6.69 13.69
CA GLU A 128 -31.99 5.89 12.81
C GLU A 128 -31.50 6.72 11.61
N GLN A 129 -32.40 7.51 11.02
CA GLN A 129 -32.04 8.41 9.94
C GLN A 129 -30.97 9.43 10.39
N ARG A 130 -31.16 10.09 11.55
CA ARG A 130 -30.21 11.06 12.08
C ARG A 130 -28.88 10.42 12.48
N ARG A 131 -28.92 9.23 13.10
CA ARG A 131 -27.71 8.46 13.42
C ARG A 131 -26.91 8.06 12.16
N THR A 132 -27.62 7.66 11.13
CA THR A 132 -27.02 7.30 9.82
C THR A 132 -26.39 8.51 9.18
N GLN A 133 -27.10 9.62 9.13
CA GLN A 133 -26.60 10.90 8.62
C GLN A 133 -25.29 11.33 9.33
N ARG A 134 -25.31 11.40 10.67
CA ARG A 134 -24.14 11.75 11.49
C ARG A 134 -22.96 10.79 11.29
N LYS A 135 -23.26 9.49 11.10
CA LYS A 135 -22.23 8.50 10.83
C LYS A 135 -21.52 8.79 9.50
N TYR A 136 -22.27 9.13 8.46
CA TYR A 136 -21.71 9.50 7.16
C TYR A 136 -20.91 10.81 7.23
N GLU A 137 -21.45 11.85 7.86
CA GLU A 137 -20.77 13.13 8.07
C GLU A 137 -19.43 12.91 8.77
N ARG A 138 -19.41 12.20 9.92
CA ARG A 138 -18.18 11.88 10.65
C ARG A 138 -17.17 11.08 9.81
N LEU A 139 -17.62 10.15 8.97
CA LEU A 139 -16.72 9.37 8.11
C LEU A 139 -16.08 10.26 7.03
N VAL A 140 -16.81 11.22 6.51
CA VAL A 140 -16.31 12.15 5.49
C VAL A 140 -15.43 13.22 6.13
N ASP A 141 -15.82 13.79 7.27
CA ASP A 141 -15.07 14.85 7.96
C ASP A 141 -13.76 14.35 8.57
N ASN A 142 -13.72 13.11 9.07
CA ASN A 142 -12.48 12.51 9.57
C ASN A 142 -11.57 11.94 8.46
N SER A 143 -11.94 12.07 7.19
CA SER A 143 -11.05 11.71 6.09
C SER A 143 -9.83 12.64 6.05
N PRO A 144 -8.61 12.10 5.88
CA PRO A 144 -7.42 12.93 5.69
C PRO A 144 -7.38 13.60 4.30
N ASP A 145 -8.26 13.17 3.39
CA ASP A 145 -8.35 13.72 2.05
C ASP A 145 -9.34 14.88 1.99
N GLU A 146 -9.06 15.87 1.17
CA GLU A 146 -10.01 16.94 0.85
C GLU A 146 -11.13 16.33 0.00
N ILE A 147 -12.37 16.34 0.51
CA ILE A 147 -13.54 15.80 -0.19
C ILE A 147 -14.54 16.93 -0.42
N GLY A 148 -14.86 17.18 -1.67
CA GLY A 148 -15.88 18.15 -2.06
C GLY A 148 -16.82 17.61 -3.13
N GLN A 149 -18.07 18.05 -3.11
CA GLN A 149 -19.01 17.90 -4.20
C GLN A 149 -19.06 19.19 -4.98
N ILE A 150 -18.82 19.12 -6.28
CA ILE A 150 -18.85 20.31 -7.17
C ILE A 150 -19.87 20.11 -8.29
N SER A 151 -20.53 21.19 -8.65
CA SER A 151 -21.44 21.23 -9.80
C SER A 151 -20.70 21.16 -11.13
N VAL A 152 -21.40 20.96 -12.22
CA VAL A 152 -20.86 21.02 -13.59
C VAL A 152 -20.24 22.39 -13.95
N THR A 153 -20.55 23.44 -13.20
CA THR A 153 -20.04 24.81 -13.38
C THR A 153 -18.87 25.13 -12.45
N GLY A 154 -18.53 24.23 -11.51
CA GLY A 154 -17.43 24.42 -10.55
C GLY A 154 -17.85 25.06 -9.22
N GLU A 155 -19.15 25.22 -8.96
CA GLU A 155 -19.69 25.64 -7.68
C GLU A 155 -19.56 24.50 -6.65
N ILE A 156 -19.09 24.81 -5.45
CA ILE A 156 -18.96 23.88 -4.34
C ILE A 156 -20.33 23.67 -3.71
N LEU A 157 -20.84 22.44 -3.79
CA LEU A 157 -22.15 22.05 -3.24
C LEU A 157 -22.07 21.49 -1.84
N ALA A 158 -20.95 20.82 -1.54
CA ALA A 158 -20.61 20.30 -0.21
C ALA A 158 -19.10 20.14 -0.09
N ALA A 159 -18.58 20.20 1.12
CA ALA A 159 -17.17 19.98 1.41
C ALA A 159 -17.01 19.36 2.81
N ASN A 160 -15.95 18.57 3.02
CA ASN A 160 -15.60 18.09 4.35
C ASN A 160 -14.73 19.11 5.11
N GLU A 161 -14.56 18.88 6.41
CA GLU A 161 -13.77 19.76 7.29
C GLU A 161 -12.30 19.87 6.84
N THR A 162 -11.74 18.78 6.28
CA THR A 162 -10.38 18.77 5.74
C THR A 162 -10.22 19.73 4.57
N MET A 163 -11.17 19.76 3.64
CA MET A 163 -11.18 20.72 2.51
C MET A 163 -11.34 22.16 3.00
N ALA A 164 -12.24 22.39 3.96
CA ALA A 164 -12.46 23.70 4.55
C ALA A 164 -11.19 24.22 5.25
N THR A 165 -10.56 23.38 6.04
CA THR A 165 -9.29 23.67 6.71
C THR A 165 -8.17 23.98 5.70
N ALA A 166 -8.05 23.20 4.62
CA ALA A 166 -7.05 23.41 3.58
C ALA A 166 -7.19 24.77 2.87
N PHE A 167 -8.43 25.27 2.74
CA PHE A 167 -8.74 26.58 2.15
C PHE A 167 -8.78 27.71 3.20
N GLY A 168 -8.69 27.38 4.50
CA GLY A 168 -8.65 28.37 5.59
C GLY A 168 -9.96 29.06 5.92
N VAL A 169 -11.08 28.39 5.64
CA VAL A 169 -12.47 28.88 5.85
C VAL A 169 -13.31 27.78 6.50
N SER A 170 -14.53 28.11 6.91
CA SER A 170 -15.52 27.10 7.37
C SER A 170 -16.20 26.38 6.21
N GLN A 171 -16.82 25.22 6.48
CA GLN A 171 -17.60 24.48 5.47
C GLN A 171 -18.75 25.34 4.90
N ASP A 172 -19.44 26.09 5.75
CA ASP A 172 -20.55 26.97 5.36
C ASP A 172 -20.11 28.12 4.44
N GLU A 173 -18.86 28.61 4.62
CA GLU A 173 -18.30 29.63 3.76
C GLU A 173 -17.88 29.10 2.39
N LEU A 174 -17.64 27.78 2.26
CA LEU A 174 -17.30 27.13 1.00
C LEU A 174 -18.53 26.89 0.09
N VAL A 175 -19.65 26.48 0.70
CA VAL A 175 -20.86 26.12 -0.05
C VAL A 175 -21.41 27.31 -0.82
N GLY A 176 -21.71 27.10 -2.10
CA GLY A 176 -22.18 28.11 -3.03
C GLY A 176 -21.09 28.98 -3.68
N LYS A 177 -19.79 28.75 -3.32
CA LYS A 177 -18.65 29.45 -3.92
C LYS A 177 -18.08 28.69 -5.10
N GLN A 178 -17.36 29.42 -5.95
CA GLN A 178 -16.62 28.79 -7.06
C GLN A 178 -15.28 28.25 -6.58
N LEU A 179 -14.92 27.06 -7.06
CA LEU A 179 -13.63 26.43 -6.74
C LEU A 179 -12.44 27.35 -7.10
N SER A 180 -12.56 28.16 -8.14
CA SER A 180 -11.54 29.13 -8.57
C SER A 180 -11.33 30.31 -7.58
N GLU A 181 -12.20 30.49 -6.58
CA GLU A 181 -11.98 31.47 -5.52
C GLU A 181 -10.89 31.02 -4.52
N PHE A 182 -10.63 29.70 -4.44
CA PHE A 182 -9.74 29.10 -3.43
C PHE A 182 -8.45 28.52 -4.00
N ILE A 183 -8.41 28.20 -5.29
CA ILE A 183 -7.24 27.64 -5.98
C ILE A 183 -6.95 28.42 -7.27
N PRO A 184 -5.72 28.38 -7.81
CA PRO A 184 -5.36 29.05 -9.05
C PRO A 184 -6.29 28.69 -10.22
N ASP A 185 -6.61 29.67 -11.06
CA ASP A 185 -7.58 29.54 -12.16
C ASP A 185 -7.22 28.40 -13.14
N ASP A 186 -5.97 28.19 -13.44
CA ASP A 186 -5.49 27.11 -14.32
C ASP A 186 -5.70 25.72 -13.72
N VAL A 187 -5.50 25.59 -12.41
CA VAL A 187 -5.76 24.35 -11.67
C VAL A 187 -7.26 24.11 -11.56
N ALA A 188 -8.06 25.15 -11.23
CA ALA A 188 -9.51 25.07 -11.18
C ALA A 188 -10.09 24.65 -12.54
N ALA A 189 -9.61 25.24 -13.63
CA ALA A 189 -10.01 24.88 -15.00
C ALA A 189 -9.65 23.42 -15.33
N THR A 190 -8.47 22.95 -14.90
CA THR A 190 -8.04 21.57 -15.10
C THR A 190 -8.94 20.61 -14.33
N ARG A 191 -9.21 20.86 -13.05
CA ARG A 191 -10.10 20.03 -12.21
C ARG A 191 -11.51 19.97 -12.79
N LEU A 192 -12.05 21.12 -13.24
CA LEU A 192 -13.36 21.20 -13.86
C LEU A 192 -13.43 20.43 -15.20
N LYS A 193 -12.36 20.50 -16.02
CA LYS A 193 -12.26 19.73 -17.27
C LYS A 193 -12.27 18.22 -16.99
N GLN A 194 -11.53 17.75 -15.99
CA GLN A 194 -11.52 16.33 -15.62
C GLN A 194 -12.86 15.88 -15.00
N SER A 195 -13.50 16.74 -14.21
CA SER A 195 -14.85 16.51 -13.69
C SER A 195 -15.87 16.32 -14.82
N LYS A 196 -15.86 17.19 -15.84
CA LYS A 196 -16.72 17.04 -17.02
C LYS A 196 -16.43 15.77 -17.80
N ARG A 197 -15.16 15.34 -17.83
CA ARG A 197 -14.79 14.07 -18.45
C ARG A 197 -15.35 12.87 -17.68
N ALA A 198 -15.32 12.91 -16.33
CA ALA A 198 -15.92 11.87 -15.49
C ALA A 198 -17.44 11.77 -15.72
N ILE A 199 -18.13 12.91 -15.80
CA ILE A 199 -19.56 12.99 -16.12
C ILE A 199 -19.86 12.34 -17.47
N THR A 200 -19.12 12.72 -18.51
CA THR A 200 -19.32 12.20 -19.88
C THR A 200 -19.03 10.71 -19.98
N ALA A 201 -18.02 10.23 -19.25
CA ALA A 201 -17.64 8.82 -19.23
C ALA A 201 -18.56 7.96 -18.33
N GLY A 202 -19.32 8.57 -17.42
CA GLY A 202 -20.12 7.86 -16.41
C GLY A 202 -19.29 7.04 -15.43
N SER A 203 -18.00 7.36 -15.27
CA SER A 203 -17.06 6.63 -14.42
C SER A 203 -16.03 7.56 -13.80
N ALA A 204 -15.37 7.11 -12.72
CA ALA A 204 -14.35 7.88 -12.05
C ALA A 204 -13.16 8.18 -12.97
N VAL A 205 -12.61 9.40 -12.86
CA VAL A 205 -11.40 9.86 -13.55
C VAL A 205 -10.36 10.24 -12.52
N THR A 206 -9.18 9.64 -12.65
CA THR A 206 -8.02 9.93 -11.79
C THR A 206 -7.03 10.81 -12.54
N PHE A 207 -6.47 11.81 -11.86
CA PHE A 207 -5.46 12.72 -12.42
C PHE A 207 -4.61 13.35 -11.33
N GLN A 208 -3.46 13.89 -11.71
CA GLN A 208 -2.58 14.65 -10.81
C GLN A 208 -2.50 16.10 -11.25
N ASP A 209 -2.36 16.99 -10.29
CA ASP A 209 -2.07 18.41 -10.51
C ASP A 209 -1.12 18.95 -9.44
N SER A 210 -0.75 20.23 -9.55
CA SER A 210 0.16 20.87 -8.60
C SER A 210 -0.26 22.30 -8.35
N ILE A 211 -0.14 22.74 -7.10
CA ILE A 211 -0.31 24.15 -6.69
C ILE A 211 1.00 24.60 -6.06
N GLY A 212 1.79 25.37 -6.82
CA GLY A 212 3.15 25.74 -6.44
C GLY A 212 4.03 24.49 -6.30
N VAL A 213 4.56 24.25 -5.10
CA VAL A 213 5.42 23.08 -4.79
C VAL A 213 4.65 21.88 -4.23
N ARG A 214 3.35 21.99 -4.08
CA ARG A 214 2.50 20.93 -3.57
C ARG A 214 1.93 20.13 -4.74
N HIS A 215 1.99 18.81 -4.63
CA HIS A 215 1.47 17.86 -5.61
C HIS A 215 0.22 17.18 -5.07
N PHE A 216 -0.78 17.03 -5.92
CA PHE A 216 -2.06 16.44 -5.54
C PHE A 216 -2.44 15.30 -6.48
N HIS A 217 -3.03 14.28 -5.88
CA HIS A 217 -3.69 13.18 -6.57
C HIS A 217 -5.19 13.37 -6.42
N ASN A 218 -5.89 13.48 -7.53
CA ASN A 218 -7.32 13.79 -7.58
C ASN A 218 -8.10 12.62 -8.17
N ILE A 219 -9.28 12.37 -7.61
CA ILE A 219 -10.24 11.41 -8.12
C ILE A 219 -11.57 12.15 -8.28
N ALA A 220 -12.09 12.24 -9.49
CA ALA A 220 -13.39 12.82 -9.80
C ALA A 220 -14.40 11.69 -10.06
N VAL A 221 -15.42 11.56 -9.20
CA VAL A 221 -16.47 10.54 -9.28
C VAL A 221 -17.77 11.20 -9.64
N PRO A 222 -18.42 10.85 -10.76
CA PRO A 222 -19.70 11.44 -11.13
C PRO A 222 -20.80 10.97 -10.18
N LEU A 223 -21.63 11.90 -9.72
CA LEU A 223 -22.79 11.63 -8.89
C LEU A 223 -24.07 11.88 -9.71
N SER A 224 -25.05 11.00 -9.55
CA SER A 224 -26.34 11.12 -10.24
C SER A 224 -27.47 11.26 -9.23
N THR A 225 -28.32 12.26 -9.46
CA THR A 225 -29.57 12.43 -8.73
C THR A 225 -30.73 12.17 -9.69
N ALA A 226 -31.65 11.29 -9.32
CA ALA A 226 -32.79 10.89 -10.13
C ALA A 226 -32.49 10.43 -11.59
N GLY A 227 -31.25 9.93 -11.83
CA GLY A 227 -30.81 9.38 -13.13
C GLY A 227 -30.11 10.40 -14.04
N GLU A 228 -30.00 11.65 -13.65
CA GLU A 228 -29.16 12.65 -14.32
C GLU A 228 -27.89 12.90 -13.51
N VAL A 229 -26.73 12.98 -14.20
CA VAL A 229 -25.47 13.32 -13.56
C VAL A 229 -25.36 14.84 -13.48
N ASP A 230 -25.50 15.38 -12.28
CA ASP A 230 -25.58 16.81 -12.00
C ASP A 230 -24.33 17.36 -11.30
N SER A 231 -23.53 16.51 -10.72
CA SER A 231 -22.39 16.91 -9.91
C SER A 231 -21.28 15.85 -9.90
N VAL A 232 -20.13 16.20 -9.31
CA VAL A 232 -18.97 15.33 -9.17
C VAL A 232 -18.46 15.40 -7.74
N GLN A 233 -18.22 14.26 -7.14
CA GLN A 233 -17.39 14.18 -5.93
C GLN A 233 -15.92 14.25 -6.33
N LEU A 234 -15.21 15.26 -5.84
CA LEU A 234 -13.78 15.43 -6.02
C LEU A 234 -13.09 15.05 -4.71
N VAL A 235 -12.23 14.03 -4.77
CA VAL A 235 -11.37 13.62 -3.68
C VAL A 235 -9.94 14.02 -4.03
N THR A 236 -9.32 14.84 -3.20
CA THR A 236 -7.98 15.39 -3.43
C THR A 236 -7.07 14.99 -2.27
N ARG A 237 -5.98 14.30 -2.59
CA ARG A 237 -4.94 13.89 -1.63
C ARG A 237 -3.63 14.58 -1.94
N GLU A 238 -3.02 15.20 -0.96
CA GLU A 238 -1.66 15.72 -1.11
C GLU A 238 -0.63 14.59 -1.14
N ILE A 239 0.17 14.53 -2.21
CA ILE A 239 1.22 13.52 -2.43
C ILE A 239 2.61 14.14 -2.49
N THR A 240 2.79 15.35 -1.98
CA THR A 240 4.06 16.10 -2.06
C THR A 240 5.22 15.35 -1.42
N LEU A 241 5.00 14.80 -0.21
CA LEU A 241 6.03 14.03 0.51
C LEU A 241 6.38 12.74 -0.24
N GLN A 242 5.38 12.04 -0.75
CA GLN A 242 5.58 10.83 -1.55
C GLN A 242 6.43 11.14 -2.80
N LYS A 243 6.08 12.17 -3.55
CA LYS A 243 6.83 12.58 -4.75
C LYS A 243 8.28 12.99 -4.44
N ARG A 244 8.51 13.69 -3.33
CA ARG A 244 9.87 14.03 -2.91
C ARG A 244 10.69 12.79 -2.57
N ASN A 245 10.10 11.84 -1.86
CA ASN A 245 10.78 10.60 -1.50
C ASN A 245 11.11 9.75 -2.74
N GLU A 246 10.19 9.67 -3.70
CA GLU A 246 10.41 9.01 -5.00
C GLU A 246 11.59 9.64 -5.74
N GLN A 247 11.59 10.97 -5.89
CA GLN A 247 12.67 11.71 -6.55
C GLN A 247 14.01 11.59 -5.83
N GLU A 248 14.01 11.59 -4.49
CA GLU A 248 15.25 11.40 -3.71
C GLU A 248 15.82 10.00 -3.91
N LEU A 249 14.95 8.98 -3.96
CA LEU A 249 15.34 7.60 -4.21
C LEU A 249 15.91 7.43 -5.63
N GLU A 250 15.24 7.97 -6.64
CA GLU A 250 15.73 8.00 -8.02
C GLU A 250 17.12 8.62 -8.12
N GLN A 251 17.29 9.81 -7.54
CA GLN A 251 18.61 10.51 -7.54
C GLN A 251 19.71 9.71 -6.83
N LYS A 252 19.39 9.02 -5.72
CA LYS A 252 20.33 8.16 -5.02
C LYS A 252 20.72 6.96 -5.88
N THR A 253 19.75 6.34 -6.55
CA THR A 253 19.98 5.21 -7.44
C THR A 253 20.86 5.62 -8.63
N GLU A 254 20.53 6.71 -9.32
CA GLU A 254 21.34 7.25 -10.41
C GLU A 254 22.79 7.54 -9.98
N LYS A 255 22.98 8.15 -8.82
CA LYS A 255 24.33 8.43 -8.27
C LYS A 255 25.10 7.15 -7.99
N LEU A 256 24.46 6.14 -7.41
CA LEU A 256 25.10 4.84 -7.13
C LEU A 256 25.51 4.14 -8.41
N THR A 257 24.65 4.13 -9.43
CA THR A 257 24.94 3.60 -10.75
C THR A 257 26.12 4.31 -11.41
N MET A 258 26.13 5.65 -11.39
CA MET A 258 27.23 6.44 -11.96
C MET A 258 28.56 6.16 -11.24
N ILE A 259 28.59 6.18 -9.91
CA ILE A 259 29.80 5.90 -9.11
C ILE A 259 30.31 4.49 -9.43
N ASN A 260 29.41 3.50 -9.46
CA ASN A 260 29.78 2.12 -9.75
C ASN A 260 30.41 1.99 -11.15
N ARG A 261 29.82 2.65 -12.17
CA ARG A 261 30.36 2.66 -13.53
C ARG A 261 31.76 3.28 -13.60
N ILE A 262 32.00 4.41 -12.91
CA ILE A 262 33.31 5.09 -12.90
C ILE A 262 34.34 4.22 -12.19
N VAL A 263 34.03 3.76 -10.97
CA VAL A 263 34.96 2.95 -10.17
C VAL A 263 35.33 1.66 -10.90
N ARG A 264 34.39 0.99 -11.54
CA ARG A 264 34.67 -0.20 -12.35
C ARG A 264 35.62 0.07 -13.51
N HIS A 265 35.34 1.14 -14.28
CA HIS A 265 36.15 1.49 -15.44
C HIS A 265 37.60 1.73 -15.01
N ASP A 266 37.83 2.46 -13.93
CA ASP A 266 39.15 2.82 -13.44
C ASP A 266 39.87 1.60 -12.85
N ILE A 267 39.16 0.79 -12.02
CA ILE A 267 39.72 -0.46 -11.49
C ILE A 267 40.12 -1.43 -12.61
N ASN A 268 39.26 -1.63 -13.61
CA ASN A 268 39.56 -2.54 -14.72
C ASN A 268 40.80 -2.06 -15.51
N ASN A 269 40.95 -0.75 -15.74
CA ASN A 269 42.11 -0.19 -16.41
C ASN A 269 43.39 -0.43 -15.59
N ASP A 270 43.34 -0.16 -14.29
CA ASP A 270 44.50 -0.35 -13.39
C ASP A 270 44.89 -1.83 -13.29
N VAL A 271 43.93 -2.73 -13.21
CA VAL A 271 44.15 -4.18 -13.21
C VAL A 271 44.80 -4.66 -14.51
N GLN A 272 44.31 -4.18 -15.67
CA GLN A 272 44.93 -4.53 -16.96
C GLN A 272 46.38 -4.02 -17.05
N LEU A 273 46.69 -2.87 -16.50
CA LEU A 273 48.05 -2.35 -16.44
C LEU A 273 48.92 -3.22 -15.51
N LEU A 274 48.39 -3.63 -14.35
CA LEU A 274 49.13 -4.53 -13.42
C LEU A 274 49.43 -5.91 -14.05
N MET A 275 48.45 -6.50 -14.73
CA MET A 275 48.64 -7.77 -15.48
C MET A 275 49.71 -7.60 -16.61
N GLY A 276 49.61 -6.49 -17.36
CA GLY A 276 50.60 -6.22 -18.42
C GLY A 276 52.02 -6.01 -17.86
N TRP A 277 52.20 -5.37 -16.71
CA TRP A 277 53.48 -5.23 -16.06
C TRP A 277 53.97 -6.56 -15.45
N ALA A 278 53.12 -7.36 -14.85
CA ALA A 278 53.44 -8.69 -14.36
C ALA A 278 53.98 -9.56 -15.50
N ASP A 279 53.36 -9.53 -16.68
CA ASP A 279 53.78 -10.29 -17.84
C ASP A 279 55.15 -9.85 -18.38
N ILE A 280 55.44 -8.57 -18.43
CA ILE A 280 56.74 -8.02 -18.78
C ILE A 280 57.82 -8.43 -17.80
N ILE A 281 57.53 -8.50 -16.50
CA ILE A 281 58.48 -8.83 -15.44
C ILE A 281 58.84 -10.32 -15.44
N LYS A 282 57.91 -11.21 -15.86
CA LYS A 282 58.14 -12.68 -15.93
C LYS A 282 59.48 -13.02 -16.65
N ASP A 283 59.83 -12.33 -17.68
CA ASP A 283 61.04 -12.54 -18.47
C ASP A 283 62.34 -12.02 -17.79
N HIS A 284 62.21 -11.30 -16.66
CA HIS A 284 63.32 -10.56 -16.04
C HIS A 284 63.59 -10.93 -14.58
N VAL A 285 62.89 -11.94 -14.03
CA VAL A 285 63.01 -12.36 -12.61
C VAL A 285 63.60 -13.77 -12.54
N ASP A 286 64.18 -14.06 -11.38
CA ASP A 286 64.65 -15.43 -11.04
C ASP A 286 63.48 -16.28 -10.45
N GLU A 287 63.72 -17.53 -10.16
CA GLU A 287 62.74 -18.48 -9.64
C GLU A 287 62.06 -17.98 -8.33
N ALA A 288 62.77 -17.21 -7.50
CA ALA A 288 62.19 -16.62 -6.29
C ALA A 288 61.30 -15.41 -6.59
N GLY A 289 61.66 -14.64 -7.63
CA GLY A 289 60.86 -13.52 -8.13
C GLY A 289 59.57 -13.99 -8.86
N MET A 290 59.63 -15.10 -9.56
CA MET A 290 58.51 -15.69 -10.29
C MET A 290 57.30 -15.93 -9.37
N ALA A 291 57.52 -16.54 -8.20
CA ALA A 291 56.43 -16.75 -7.21
C ALA A 291 55.74 -15.45 -6.75
N THR A 292 56.45 -14.30 -6.80
CA THR A 292 55.86 -12.99 -6.48
C THR A 292 55.06 -12.45 -7.66
N VAL A 293 55.53 -12.65 -8.88
CA VAL A 293 54.81 -12.23 -10.11
C VAL A 293 53.54 -13.04 -10.28
N ASP A 294 53.56 -14.35 -10.04
CA ASP A 294 52.38 -15.20 -10.07
C ASP A 294 51.32 -14.74 -9.05
N ARG A 295 51.74 -14.33 -7.85
CA ARG A 295 50.81 -13.76 -6.85
C ARG A 295 50.21 -12.41 -7.29
N ILE A 296 50.95 -11.58 -8.01
CA ILE A 296 50.42 -10.33 -8.57
C ILE A 296 49.39 -10.63 -9.66
N ASP A 297 49.67 -11.58 -10.52
CA ASP A 297 48.82 -12.01 -11.62
C ASP A 297 47.50 -12.60 -11.07
N ASP A 298 47.59 -13.50 -10.09
CA ASP A 298 46.47 -14.08 -9.38
C ASP A 298 45.58 -12.99 -8.70
N THR A 299 46.24 -12.03 -8.01
CA THR A 299 45.52 -10.95 -7.31
C THR A 299 44.83 -10.03 -8.31
N SER A 300 45.48 -9.69 -9.42
CA SER A 300 44.93 -8.85 -10.48
C SER A 300 43.75 -9.53 -11.16
N SER A 301 43.86 -10.79 -11.50
CA SER A 301 42.78 -11.61 -12.03
C SER A 301 41.58 -11.68 -11.08
N HIS A 302 41.85 -11.80 -9.79
CA HIS A 302 40.81 -11.78 -8.77
C HIS A 302 40.07 -10.44 -8.71
N ILE A 303 40.77 -9.31 -8.78
CA ILE A 303 40.14 -7.98 -8.79
C ILE A 303 39.28 -7.80 -10.06
N ALA A 304 39.77 -8.28 -11.22
CA ALA A 304 38.97 -8.24 -12.47
C ALA A 304 37.69 -9.05 -12.36
N GLU A 305 37.76 -10.24 -11.74
CA GLU A 305 36.57 -11.08 -11.48
C GLU A 305 35.56 -10.40 -10.54
N LEU A 306 36.05 -9.78 -9.45
CA LEU A 306 35.22 -9.03 -8.51
C LEU A 306 34.51 -7.84 -9.17
N THR A 307 35.20 -7.12 -10.05
CA THR A 307 34.61 -6.02 -10.78
C THR A 307 33.56 -6.46 -11.81
N ALA A 308 33.74 -7.64 -12.43
CA ALA A 308 32.73 -8.25 -13.28
C ALA A 308 31.48 -8.66 -12.49
N ILE A 309 31.66 -9.32 -11.34
CA ILE A 309 30.57 -9.70 -10.41
C ILE A 309 29.78 -8.46 -9.94
N ALA A 310 30.50 -7.39 -9.57
CA ALA A 310 29.85 -6.14 -9.14
C ALA A 310 29.05 -5.49 -10.29
N ARG A 311 29.49 -5.64 -11.53
CA ARG A 311 28.72 -5.21 -12.70
C ARG A 311 27.41 -5.97 -12.80
N ASP A 312 27.52 -7.29 -12.86
CA ASP A 312 26.38 -8.18 -13.04
C ASP A 312 25.35 -8.01 -11.92
N PHE A 313 25.82 -7.76 -10.69
CA PHE A 313 24.96 -7.45 -9.54
C PHE A 313 24.20 -6.12 -9.71
N VAL A 314 24.87 -5.05 -10.17
CA VAL A 314 24.21 -3.75 -10.36
C VAL A 314 23.24 -3.80 -11.54
N GLU A 315 23.62 -4.46 -12.63
CA GLU A 315 22.72 -4.68 -13.76
C GLU A 315 21.45 -5.45 -13.34
N SER A 316 21.57 -6.40 -12.40
CA SER A 316 20.40 -7.10 -11.83
C SER A 316 19.50 -6.25 -10.96
N LEU A 317 19.99 -5.12 -10.40
CA LEU A 317 19.23 -4.19 -9.57
C LEU A 317 18.57 -3.04 -10.36
N GLU A 318 19.05 -2.74 -11.57
CA GLU A 318 18.52 -1.66 -12.41
C GLU A 318 17.21 -2.05 -13.13
N ASP A 319 16.95 -3.33 -13.32
CA ASP A 319 15.73 -3.84 -13.93
C ASP A 319 14.61 -4.07 -12.89
N ASP A 320 14.04 -2.99 -12.37
CA ASP A 320 12.75 -3.01 -11.64
C ASP A 320 11.53 -3.17 -12.60
N THR A 321 11.77 -3.22 -13.90
CA THR A 321 10.84 -3.76 -14.89
C THR A 321 10.98 -5.27 -14.91
N GLU A 322 9.88 -6.02 -14.99
CA GLU A 322 9.84 -7.48 -15.16
C GLU A 322 11.05 -7.93 -15.99
N ILE A 323 12.01 -8.63 -15.33
CA ILE A 323 13.24 -9.08 -15.98
C ILE A 323 12.81 -9.80 -17.23
N ASP A 324 13.29 -9.34 -18.39
CA ASP A 324 12.95 -9.93 -19.68
C ASP A 324 13.65 -11.29 -19.76
N LEU A 325 13.02 -12.30 -19.15
CA LEU A 325 13.51 -13.66 -19.11
C LEU A 325 13.27 -14.33 -20.45
N GLU A 326 14.34 -14.60 -21.15
CA GLU A 326 14.35 -15.32 -22.41
C GLU A 326 14.50 -16.84 -22.21
N PHE A 327 14.29 -17.60 -23.28
CA PHE A 327 14.55 -19.04 -23.28
C PHE A 327 16.02 -19.33 -23.59
N VAL A 328 16.85 -19.42 -22.56
CA VAL A 328 18.29 -19.71 -22.66
C VAL A 328 18.53 -21.21 -22.71
N ASN A 329 19.47 -21.65 -23.57
CA ASN A 329 19.87 -23.05 -23.64
C ASN A 329 20.87 -23.39 -22.53
N LEU A 330 20.41 -24.06 -21.48
CA LEU A 330 21.16 -24.39 -20.29
C LEU A 330 22.45 -25.19 -20.59
N GLY A 331 22.34 -26.26 -21.38
CA GLY A 331 23.49 -27.09 -21.71
C GLY A 331 24.58 -26.34 -22.48
N ARG A 332 24.19 -25.43 -23.38
CA ARG A 332 25.16 -24.59 -24.10
C ARG A 332 25.87 -23.61 -23.16
N THR A 333 25.12 -22.99 -22.24
CA THR A 333 25.67 -22.07 -21.25
C THR A 333 26.69 -22.76 -20.35
N ILE A 334 26.36 -23.91 -19.77
CA ILE A 334 27.26 -24.70 -18.93
C ILE A 334 28.50 -25.12 -19.71
N LYS A 335 28.32 -25.64 -20.93
CA LYS A 335 29.45 -26.05 -21.78
C LYS A 335 30.42 -24.91 -22.05
N SER A 336 29.89 -23.74 -22.39
CA SER A 336 30.70 -22.55 -22.65
C SER A 336 31.54 -22.16 -21.41
N GLU A 337 30.97 -22.20 -20.23
CA GLU A 337 31.67 -21.84 -18.99
C GLU A 337 32.72 -22.92 -18.61
N VAL A 338 32.38 -24.19 -18.75
CA VAL A 338 33.35 -25.28 -18.52
C VAL A 338 34.53 -25.19 -19.49
N ASP A 339 34.29 -24.92 -20.79
CA ASP A 339 35.38 -24.82 -21.77
C ASP A 339 36.27 -23.60 -21.47
N LYS A 340 35.73 -22.48 -21.02
CA LYS A 340 36.51 -21.33 -20.54
C LYS A 340 37.39 -21.71 -19.33
N LYS A 341 36.84 -22.44 -18.34
CA LYS A 341 37.57 -22.83 -17.13
C LYS A 341 38.65 -23.88 -17.43
N ARG A 342 38.41 -24.82 -18.36
CA ARG A 342 39.43 -25.75 -18.84
C ARG A 342 40.63 -25.02 -19.44
N THR A 343 40.40 -23.92 -20.16
CA THR A 343 41.51 -23.15 -20.73
C THR A 343 42.27 -22.34 -19.70
N ALA A 344 41.56 -21.86 -18.65
CA ALA A 344 42.16 -21.04 -17.59
C ALA A 344 42.85 -21.84 -16.49
N TYR A 345 42.47 -23.10 -16.30
CA TYR A 345 42.99 -24.00 -15.24
C TYR A 345 43.41 -25.33 -15.84
N GLU A 346 44.63 -25.35 -16.41
CA GLU A 346 45.18 -26.52 -17.15
C GLU A 346 45.40 -27.77 -16.23
N ASP A 347 45.64 -27.56 -14.93
CA ASP A 347 45.86 -28.60 -13.93
C ASP A 347 44.54 -29.17 -13.35
N ALA A 348 43.39 -28.65 -13.70
CA ALA A 348 42.09 -29.12 -13.20
C ALA A 348 41.39 -30.03 -14.24
N THR A 349 40.85 -31.15 -13.74
CA THR A 349 40.03 -32.06 -14.54
C THR A 349 38.56 -31.71 -14.45
N PHE A 350 37.92 -31.54 -15.63
CA PHE A 350 36.48 -31.33 -15.71
C PHE A 350 35.81 -32.51 -16.37
N VAL A 351 34.94 -33.18 -15.63
CA VAL A 351 34.06 -34.24 -16.11
C VAL A 351 32.67 -33.69 -16.26
N VAL A 352 32.11 -33.79 -17.44
CA VAL A 352 30.77 -33.26 -17.74
C VAL A 352 29.99 -34.35 -18.43
N ASP A 353 28.88 -34.75 -17.85
CA ASP A 353 27.97 -35.73 -18.42
C ASP A 353 27.22 -35.21 -19.65
N GLU A 354 26.39 -36.02 -20.31
CA GLU A 354 25.67 -35.61 -21.50
C GLU A 354 24.76 -34.37 -21.18
N LEU A 355 25.15 -33.21 -21.73
CA LEU A 355 24.46 -31.95 -21.49
C LEU A 355 23.06 -31.92 -22.15
N PRO A 356 21.99 -31.58 -21.42
CA PRO A 356 20.63 -31.59 -21.95
C PRO A 356 20.44 -30.50 -23.02
N VAL A 357 19.66 -30.81 -24.02
CA VAL A 357 19.12 -29.81 -24.94
C VAL A 357 17.88 -29.20 -24.30
N MET A 358 18.07 -28.45 -23.20
CA MET A 358 16.98 -27.87 -22.44
C MET A 358 17.08 -26.36 -22.41
N ARG A 359 15.93 -25.70 -22.42
CA ARG A 359 15.81 -24.24 -22.23
C ARG A 359 15.21 -23.95 -20.87
N VAL A 360 15.74 -22.94 -20.20
CA VAL A 360 15.20 -22.39 -18.96
C VAL A 360 14.86 -20.91 -19.17
N ARG A 361 13.95 -20.36 -18.37
CA ARG A 361 13.68 -18.93 -18.37
C ARG A 361 14.76 -18.22 -17.56
N ALA A 362 15.66 -17.53 -18.25
CA ALA A 362 16.79 -16.82 -17.66
C ALA A 362 17.20 -15.67 -18.59
N ASN A 363 18.20 -14.89 -18.21
CA ASN A 363 18.86 -13.92 -19.08
C ASN A 363 20.33 -14.33 -19.33
N GLU A 364 21.12 -13.48 -19.96
CA GLU A 364 22.54 -13.73 -20.24
C GLU A 364 23.41 -13.89 -18.98
N LEU A 365 22.95 -13.40 -17.82
CA LEU A 365 23.65 -13.55 -16.55
C LEU A 365 23.62 -14.99 -15.98
N LEU A 366 22.90 -15.93 -16.62
CA LEU A 366 22.97 -17.35 -16.30
C LEU A 366 24.40 -17.88 -16.47
N THR A 367 25.20 -17.29 -17.35
CA THR A 367 26.65 -17.57 -17.50
C THR A 367 27.41 -17.25 -16.23
N SER A 368 27.09 -16.13 -15.55
CA SER A 368 27.71 -15.71 -14.29
C SER A 368 27.37 -16.65 -13.15
N VAL A 369 26.17 -17.26 -13.12
CA VAL A 369 25.80 -18.27 -12.11
C VAL A 369 26.77 -19.45 -12.16
N PHE A 370 26.90 -20.10 -13.33
CA PHE A 370 27.77 -21.28 -13.47
C PHE A 370 29.27 -20.90 -13.45
N GLY A 371 29.63 -19.73 -13.99
CA GLY A 371 31.00 -19.21 -13.92
C GLY A 371 31.50 -19.05 -12.50
N ASN A 372 30.68 -18.52 -11.59
CA ASN A 372 31.01 -18.37 -10.16
C ASN A 372 31.12 -19.71 -9.44
N ILE A 373 30.16 -20.62 -9.67
CA ILE A 373 30.19 -21.95 -9.03
C ILE A 373 31.42 -22.75 -9.47
N LEU A 374 31.72 -22.80 -10.79
CA LEU A 374 32.89 -23.51 -11.32
C LEU A 374 34.21 -22.89 -10.86
N SER A 375 34.31 -21.56 -10.77
CA SER A 375 35.47 -20.89 -10.20
C SER A 375 35.69 -21.27 -8.74
N ASN A 376 34.63 -21.30 -7.94
CA ASN A 376 34.70 -21.65 -6.53
C ASN A 376 35.17 -23.12 -6.35
N ALA A 377 34.65 -24.06 -7.14
CA ALA A 377 35.01 -25.47 -7.10
C ALA A 377 36.50 -25.71 -7.36
N ILE A 378 37.17 -24.80 -8.07
CA ILE A 378 38.64 -24.93 -8.34
C ILE A 378 39.43 -24.11 -7.34
N ARG A 379 39.13 -22.84 -7.13
CA ARG A 379 39.94 -21.93 -6.28
C ARG A 379 39.99 -22.32 -4.81
N HIS A 380 38.94 -22.95 -4.31
CA HIS A 380 38.83 -23.42 -2.94
C HIS A 380 39.20 -24.90 -2.83
N ASN A 381 39.70 -25.53 -3.89
CA ASN A 381 40.15 -26.90 -3.93
C ASN A 381 41.60 -27.00 -3.43
N ASP A 382 41.84 -27.85 -2.46
CA ASP A 382 43.17 -28.11 -1.89
C ASP A 382 43.75 -29.49 -2.34
N SER A 383 43.09 -30.16 -3.30
CA SER A 383 43.54 -31.40 -3.90
C SER A 383 44.77 -31.18 -4.79
N ALA A 384 45.69 -32.14 -4.80
CA ALA A 384 46.82 -32.13 -5.74
C ALA A 384 46.38 -32.29 -7.22
N GLU A 385 45.24 -32.91 -7.42
CA GLU A 385 44.57 -33.08 -8.70
C GLU A 385 43.10 -32.58 -8.54
N PRO A 386 42.81 -31.27 -8.75
CA PRO A 386 41.48 -30.74 -8.65
C PRO A 386 40.56 -31.36 -9.71
N GLU A 387 39.41 -31.87 -9.27
CA GLU A 387 38.42 -32.50 -10.13
C GLU A 387 37.07 -31.88 -9.90
N VAL A 388 36.40 -31.52 -10.99
CA VAL A 388 35.03 -30.90 -10.98
C VAL A 388 34.15 -31.74 -11.88
N HIS A 389 33.08 -32.29 -11.31
CA HIS A 389 32.05 -33.03 -12.03
C HIS A 389 30.82 -32.14 -12.17
N VAL A 390 30.27 -32.09 -13.39
CA VAL A 390 29.02 -31.40 -13.66
C VAL A 390 28.00 -32.43 -14.16
N ASP A 391 27.01 -32.66 -13.33
CA ASP A 391 25.87 -33.55 -13.61
C ASP A 391 24.54 -32.79 -13.60
N PHE A 392 23.54 -33.39 -14.22
CA PHE A 392 22.18 -32.80 -14.17
C PHE A 392 21.14 -33.90 -14.32
N HIS A 393 20.01 -33.61 -13.66
CA HIS A 393 18.86 -34.46 -13.75
C HIS A 393 17.58 -33.63 -13.86
N GLU A 394 16.57 -34.22 -14.46
CA GLU A 394 15.28 -33.60 -14.65
C GLU A 394 14.25 -34.16 -13.67
N THR A 395 13.46 -33.27 -13.08
CA THR A 395 12.23 -33.60 -12.38
C THR A 395 11.02 -33.32 -13.26
N GLU A 396 9.80 -33.52 -12.77
CA GLU A 396 8.59 -33.18 -13.51
C GLU A 396 8.48 -31.67 -13.83
N SER A 397 8.89 -30.80 -12.90
CA SER A 397 8.75 -29.35 -12.96
C SER A 397 10.06 -28.61 -13.16
N ASP A 398 11.20 -29.21 -12.83
CA ASP A 398 12.48 -28.50 -12.71
C ASP A 398 13.60 -29.26 -13.41
N VAL A 399 14.67 -28.54 -13.67
CA VAL A 399 16.01 -29.09 -14.00
C VAL A 399 16.94 -28.77 -12.84
N VAL A 400 17.72 -29.75 -12.44
CA VAL A 400 18.72 -29.63 -11.37
C VAL A 400 20.11 -29.83 -11.97
N VAL A 401 21.01 -28.91 -11.70
CA VAL A 401 22.43 -28.96 -12.09
C VAL A 401 23.26 -29.11 -10.84
N GLU A 402 24.13 -30.12 -10.80
CA GLU A 402 25.03 -30.42 -9.72
C GLU A 402 26.46 -30.17 -10.16
N VAL A 403 27.20 -29.37 -9.39
CA VAL A 403 28.62 -29.12 -9.60
C VAL A 403 29.34 -29.62 -8.38
N ALA A 404 29.98 -30.80 -8.50
CA ALA A 404 30.68 -31.47 -7.45
C ALA A 404 32.19 -31.24 -7.56
N ASP A 405 32.85 -30.93 -6.44
CA ASP A 405 34.32 -30.83 -6.32
C ASP A 405 34.88 -31.88 -5.37
N ASN A 406 36.20 -32.15 -5.46
CA ASN A 406 36.92 -33.00 -4.56
C ASN A 406 37.78 -32.26 -3.52
N GLY A 407 37.39 -31.01 -3.22
CA GLY A 407 38.05 -30.10 -2.31
C GLY A 407 37.80 -30.39 -0.80
N PRO A 408 37.99 -29.38 0.08
CA PRO A 408 37.86 -29.57 1.54
C PRO A 408 36.40 -29.68 2.02
N GLY A 409 35.43 -29.34 1.19
CA GLY A 409 34.00 -29.24 1.56
C GLY A 409 33.63 -27.95 2.27
N VAL A 410 32.35 -27.77 2.55
CA VAL A 410 31.78 -26.62 3.27
C VAL A 410 31.26 -27.11 4.62
N PRO A 411 31.73 -26.56 5.76
CA PRO A 411 31.22 -26.91 7.08
C PRO A 411 29.70 -26.65 7.19
N ASP A 412 28.97 -27.52 7.91
CA ASP A 412 27.48 -27.44 8.01
C ASP A 412 26.98 -26.13 8.57
N ASP A 413 27.69 -25.52 9.53
CA ASP A 413 27.36 -24.22 10.12
C ASP A 413 27.52 -23.04 9.15
N ARG A 414 28.16 -23.26 7.99
CA ARG A 414 28.42 -22.25 6.98
C ARG A 414 27.62 -22.44 5.70
N LYS A 415 26.96 -23.58 5.48
CA LYS A 415 26.23 -23.87 4.23
C LYS A 415 25.16 -22.87 3.87
N GLU A 416 24.45 -22.34 4.87
CA GLU A 416 23.46 -21.28 4.66
C GLU A 416 24.10 -19.88 4.55
N GLU A 417 25.19 -19.63 5.29
CA GLU A 417 25.86 -18.33 5.32
C GLU A 417 26.59 -17.97 4.03
N ILE A 418 27.14 -18.98 3.31
CA ILE A 418 27.92 -18.73 2.08
C ILE A 418 27.12 -18.06 0.96
N PHE A 419 25.80 -18.18 0.96
CA PHE A 419 24.91 -17.52 0.02
C PHE A 419 24.40 -16.15 0.52
N GLY A 420 24.85 -15.70 1.71
CA GLY A 420 24.47 -14.38 2.26
C GLY A 420 23.09 -14.33 2.91
N LYS A 421 22.49 -15.46 3.25
CA LYS A 421 21.24 -15.56 4.02
C LYS A 421 21.45 -15.21 5.50
N GLY A 422 22.03 -14.05 5.79
CA GLY A 422 22.15 -13.57 7.16
C GLY A 422 23.52 -12.95 7.45
N ARG A 423 23.58 -11.62 7.43
CA ARG A 423 24.65 -10.72 7.90
C ARG A 423 26.09 -11.08 7.45
N MET A 424 26.56 -10.33 6.47
CA MET A 424 28.01 -10.24 6.20
C MET A 424 28.75 -9.84 7.48
N GLY A 425 29.53 -10.77 8.05
CA GLY A 425 30.47 -10.48 9.11
C GLY A 425 31.85 -10.19 8.52
N PRO A 426 32.66 -9.28 9.11
CA PRO A 426 33.95 -8.83 8.56
C PRO A 426 35.09 -9.86 8.61
N LYS A 427 34.82 -11.17 8.73
CA LYS A 427 35.84 -12.24 8.96
C LYS A 427 35.74 -13.42 8.01
N SER A 428 35.06 -13.36 6.87
CA SER A 428 35.10 -14.44 5.89
C SER A 428 36.33 -14.27 4.98
N PRO A 429 37.21 -15.29 4.85
CA PRO A 429 38.26 -15.29 3.84
C PRO A 429 37.66 -15.63 2.47
N GLY A 430 37.25 -14.60 1.79
CA GLY A 430 36.53 -14.62 0.49
C GLY A 430 35.46 -13.54 0.50
N THR A 431 35.29 -12.83 -0.58
CA THR A 431 34.43 -11.65 -0.63
C THR A 431 32.93 -11.93 -0.46
N GLY A 432 32.52 -13.22 -0.49
CA GLY A 432 31.12 -13.66 -0.35
C GLY A 432 30.17 -13.15 -1.44
N VAL A 433 30.65 -12.28 -2.33
CA VAL A 433 29.83 -11.58 -3.33
C VAL A 433 29.39 -12.52 -4.45
N GLY A 434 30.26 -13.45 -4.90
CA GLY A 434 29.98 -14.36 -6.02
C GLY A 434 28.82 -15.32 -5.74
N LEU A 435 28.81 -15.98 -4.56
CA LEU A 435 27.71 -16.88 -4.19
C LEU A 435 26.43 -16.13 -3.82
N HIS A 436 26.54 -14.90 -3.32
CA HIS A 436 25.37 -14.05 -3.12
C HIS A 436 24.72 -13.64 -4.44
N LEU A 437 25.53 -13.33 -5.47
CA LEU A 437 25.03 -13.10 -6.82
C LEU A 437 24.34 -14.35 -7.39
N VAL A 438 24.97 -15.53 -7.23
CA VAL A 438 24.35 -16.81 -7.64
C VAL A 438 22.98 -16.98 -7.01
N TYR A 439 22.87 -16.76 -5.71
CA TYR A 439 21.59 -16.83 -5.00
C TYR A 439 20.55 -15.84 -5.56
N THR A 440 20.95 -14.57 -5.72
CA THR A 440 20.05 -13.52 -6.22
C THR A 440 19.53 -13.82 -7.62
N LEU A 441 20.42 -14.23 -8.54
CA LEU A 441 20.04 -14.55 -9.93
C LEU A 441 19.14 -15.80 -10.00
N VAL A 442 19.48 -16.85 -9.25
CA VAL A 442 18.69 -18.09 -9.23
C VAL A 442 17.29 -17.83 -8.64
N ASP A 443 17.18 -17.02 -7.58
CA ASP A 443 15.90 -16.58 -7.00
C ASP A 443 15.07 -15.77 -8.02
N GLN A 444 15.70 -14.86 -8.76
CA GLN A 444 15.05 -14.10 -9.84
C GLN A 444 14.54 -14.99 -10.98
N TYR A 445 15.20 -16.12 -11.25
CA TYR A 445 14.75 -17.11 -12.24
C TYR A 445 13.64 -18.04 -11.68
N GLY A 446 13.24 -17.87 -10.41
CA GLY A 446 12.27 -18.71 -9.73
C GLY A 446 12.80 -20.07 -9.32
N GLY A 447 14.11 -20.19 -9.19
CA GLY A 447 14.83 -21.39 -8.81
C GLY A 447 15.30 -21.40 -7.35
N ASP A 448 16.07 -22.44 -7.00
CA ASP A 448 16.70 -22.58 -5.69
C ASP A 448 18.19 -22.96 -5.86
N VAL A 449 19.06 -22.55 -4.91
CA VAL A 449 20.46 -22.95 -4.84
C VAL A 449 20.87 -23.32 -3.42
N TRP A 450 21.62 -24.40 -3.28
CA TRP A 450 22.16 -24.88 -2.00
C TRP A 450 23.46 -25.65 -2.21
N VAL A 451 24.11 -26.10 -1.10
CA VAL A 451 25.32 -26.91 -1.10
C VAL A 451 25.16 -28.14 -0.25
N GLU A 452 25.66 -29.28 -0.74
CA GLU A 452 25.66 -30.58 -0.10
C GLU A 452 27.10 -31.08 0.05
N ASP A 453 27.32 -32.14 0.86
CA ASP A 453 28.63 -32.77 0.99
C ASP A 453 28.85 -33.75 -0.16
N ASN A 454 30.06 -33.77 -0.71
CA ASN A 454 30.49 -34.77 -1.67
C ASN A 454 31.21 -35.91 -0.97
N GLU A 455 30.96 -37.15 -1.38
CA GLU A 455 31.67 -38.32 -0.87
C GLU A 455 32.77 -38.79 -1.84
N PRO A 456 33.98 -39.14 -1.37
CA PRO A 456 34.43 -39.19 0.03
C PRO A 456 34.89 -37.85 0.60
N ARG A 457 34.96 -36.78 -0.21
CA ARG A 457 35.39 -35.42 0.18
C ARG A 457 34.96 -34.40 -0.87
N GLY A 458 34.58 -33.20 -0.46
CA GLY A 458 34.25 -32.09 -1.33
C GLY A 458 32.89 -31.49 -1.08
N SER A 459 32.44 -30.65 -2.00
CA SER A 459 31.11 -30.04 -1.99
C SER A 459 30.37 -30.32 -3.29
N ILE A 460 29.04 -30.33 -3.23
CA ILE A 460 28.15 -30.36 -4.37
C ILE A 460 27.30 -29.08 -4.33
N PHE A 461 27.52 -28.17 -5.25
CA PHE A 461 26.68 -27.02 -5.43
C PHE A 461 25.50 -27.38 -6.35
N VAL A 462 24.30 -27.26 -5.85
CA VAL A 462 23.07 -27.65 -6.53
C VAL A 462 22.30 -26.41 -6.95
N VAL A 463 22.01 -26.30 -8.24
CA VAL A 463 21.17 -25.24 -8.82
C VAL A 463 19.93 -25.87 -9.43
N LYS A 464 18.77 -25.50 -8.91
CA LYS A 464 17.45 -25.96 -9.39
C LYS A 464 16.75 -24.83 -10.11
N LEU A 465 16.36 -25.03 -11.36
CA LEU A 465 15.67 -24.05 -12.20
C LEU A 465 14.34 -24.62 -12.73
N PRO A 466 13.26 -23.81 -12.76
CA PRO A 466 11.99 -24.27 -13.29
C PRO A 466 12.03 -24.51 -14.81
N LYS A 467 11.40 -25.60 -15.25
CA LYS A 467 11.17 -25.86 -16.66
C LYS A 467 10.16 -24.86 -17.22
N PRO A 468 10.27 -24.45 -18.49
CA PRO A 468 9.25 -23.64 -19.13
C PRO A 468 7.91 -24.42 -19.09
N ALA A 469 6.84 -23.72 -18.69
CA ALA A 469 5.51 -24.30 -18.83
C ALA A 469 5.22 -24.59 -20.31
N ASN A 470 4.80 -25.81 -20.59
CA ASN A 470 4.44 -26.28 -21.94
C ASN A 470 3.31 -25.47 -22.56
#